data_38e0065e31b851d9f07205de867586ae
#
_entry.id   38e0065e31b851d9f07205de867586ae
#
_cell.length_a   1.000
_cell.length_b   1.000
_cell.length_c   1.000
_cell.angle_alpha   90.00
_cell.angle_beta   90.00
_cell.angle_gamma   90.00
#
_symmetry.space_group_name_H-M   'P 1'
#
loop_
_entity.id
_entity.type
_entity.pdbx_description
1 polymer ?
#
loop_
_entity_poly.entity_id
_entity_poly.type
_entity_poly.pdbx_seq_one_letter_code
_entity_poly.pdbx_strand_id
1 'polypeptide(L)' 'MTCPLCKLDLRITHSWNKVENDDTPDTETKLYVVQELSCLNKNCKNFEKVVETTKIELPLG' A
#
# COMPACT_ATOMS: atom_id res chain seq x y z
N MET A 1 10.36 -4.91 -0.15
CA MET A 1 9.76 -5.93 -1.04
C MET A 1 10.36 -5.86 -2.42
N THR A 2 10.45 -6.97 -3.09
CA THR A 2 11.03 -7.06 -4.42
C THR A 2 10.00 -7.56 -5.43
N CYS A 3 10.16 -7.14 -6.69
CA CYS A 3 9.34 -7.63 -7.78
C CYS A 3 9.64 -9.12 -8.03
N PRO A 4 8.60 -9.99 -8.11
CA PRO A 4 8.85 -11.42 -8.32
C PRO A 4 9.41 -11.76 -9.70
N LEU A 5 9.28 -10.86 -10.68
CA LEU A 5 9.75 -11.11 -12.03
C LEU A 5 11.19 -10.66 -12.26
N CYS A 6 11.54 -9.47 -11.81
CA CYS A 6 12.88 -8.89 -12.06
C CYS A 6 13.76 -8.82 -10.82
N LYS A 7 13.20 -9.09 -9.64
CA LYS A 7 13.89 -9.10 -8.34
C LYS A 7 14.51 -7.77 -7.93
N LEU A 8 14.07 -6.67 -8.55
CA LEU A 8 14.45 -5.34 -8.13
C LEU A 8 13.48 -4.84 -7.06
N ASP A 9 13.94 -3.91 -6.23
CA ASP A 9 13.11 -3.37 -5.17
C ASP A 9 11.90 -2.63 -5.74
N LEU A 10 10.74 -2.88 -5.15
CA LEU A 10 9.52 -2.17 -5.48
C LEU A 10 9.57 -0.76 -4.91
N ARG A 11 8.87 0.15 -5.57
CA ARG A 11 8.75 1.54 -5.16
C ARG A 11 7.31 1.86 -4.80
N ILE A 12 7.14 2.71 -3.80
CA ILE A 12 5.82 3.21 -3.43
C ILE A 12 5.44 4.27 -4.46
N THR A 13 4.41 3.99 -5.26
CA THR A 13 3.94 4.89 -6.30
C THR A 13 2.69 5.65 -5.88
N HIS A 14 1.90 5.08 -4.99
CA HIS A 14 0.71 5.72 -4.44
C HIS A 14 0.62 5.44 -2.94
N SER A 15 0.13 6.42 -2.20
CA SER A 15 -0.08 6.30 -0.76
C SER A 15 -1.25 7.17 -0.37
N TRP A 16 -2.13 6.65 0.50
CA TRP A 16 -3.26 7.42 1.01
C TRP A 16 -3.64 6.93 2.39
N ASN A 17 -4.39 7.76 3.10
CA ASN A 17 -4.94 7.40 4.41
C ASN A 17 -6.35 6.84 4.22
N LYS A 18 -6.67 5.78 4.97
CA LYS A 18 -7.99 5.17 4.96
C LYS A 18 -8.52 5.13 6.39
N VAL A 19 -9.75 5.59 6.57
CA VAL A 19 -10.44 5.56 7.86
C VAL A 19 -11.51 4.48 7.80
N GLU A 20 -11.55 3.62 8.81
CA GLU A 20 -12.57 2.58 8.91
C GLU A 20 -13.36 2.75 10.21
N ASN A 21 -14.64 2.36 10.17
CA ASN A 21 -15.54 2.35 11.33
C ASN A 21 -15.84 3.74 11.89
N ASP A 22 -15.82 4.78 11.05
CA ASP A 22 -16.14 6.13 11.47
C ASP A 22 -17.64 6.40 11.56
N ASP A 23 -18.48 5.52 10.99
CA ASP A 23 -19.93 5.68 10.95
C ASP A 23 -20.66 5.09 12.14
N THR A 24 -20.00 4.29 12.95
CA THR A 24 -20.61 3.58 14.07
C THR A 24 -20.02 4.06 15.39
N PRO A 25 -20.85 4.66 16.28
CA PRO A 25 -20.33 5.14 17.56
C PRO A 25 -19.91 4.02 18.52
N ASP A 26 -20.36 2.80 18.26
CA ASP A 26 -20.05 1.64 19.10
C ASP A 26 -18.73 0.95 18.71
N THR A 27 -18.17 1.31 17.55
CA THR A 27 -16.91 0.73 17.09
C THR A 27 -15.80 1.76 17.10
N GLU A 28 -14.63 1.31 17.47
CA GLU A 28 -13.46 2.16 17.50
C GLU A 28 -13.04 2.54 16.08
N THR A 29 -12.85 3.84 15.85
CA THR A 29 -12.34 4.32 14.57
C THR A 29 -10.90 3.88 14.36
N LYS A 30 -10.62 3.31 13.22
CA LYS A 30 -9.27 2.87 12.87
C LYS A 30 -8.75 3.66 11.68
N LEU A 31 -7.50 4.08 11.79
CA LEU A 31 -6.82 4.82 10.74
C LEU A 31 -5.70 3.97 10.16
N TYR A 32 -5.68 3.87 8.84
CA TYR A 32 -4.68 3.09 8.12
C TYR A 32 -3.96 3.96 7.09
N VAL A 33 -2.70 3.62 6.85
CA VAL A 33 -1.98 4.11 5.67
C VAL A 33 -1.91 2.97 4.67
N VAL A 34 -2.42 3.20 3.48
CA VAL A 34 -2.36 2.23 2.38
C VAL A 34 -1.30 2.69 1.40
N GLN A 35 -0.43 1.77 1.00
CA GLN A 35 0.65 2.06 0.07
C GLN A 35 0.63 1.05 -1.06
N GLU A 36 0.68 1.52 -2.29
CA GLU A 36 0.80 0.68 -3.47
C GLU A 36 2.24 0.72 -3.98
N LEU A 37 2.83 -0.46 -4.15
CA LEU A 37 4.20 -0.62 -4.60
C LEU A 37 4.21 -1.16 -6.02
N SER A 38 5.00 -0.53 -6.87
CA SER A 38 5.07 -0.89 -8.29
C SER A 38 6.51 -1.15 -8.70
N CYS A 39 6.66 -1.93 -9.75
CA CYS A 39 7.95 -2.15 -10.37
C CYS A 39 8.27 -1.01 -11.32
N LEU A 40 9.47 -0.42 -11.18
CA LEU A 40 9.92 0.67 -12.06
C LEU A 40 11.01 0.22 -13.03
N ASN A 41 11.19 -1.08 -13.21
CA ASN A 41 12.14 -1.62 -14.19
C ASN A 41 11.49 -1.64 -15.56
N LYS A 42 11.98 -0.83 -16.49
CA LYS A 42 11.45 -0.72 -17.84
C LYS A 42 11.49 -2.03 -18.61
N ASN A 43 12.36 -2.95 -18.22
CA ASN A 43 12.50 -4.26 -18.88
C ASN A 43 11.63 -5.34 -18.24
N CYS A 44 10.86 -4.98 -17.21
CA CYS A 44 10.01 -5.92 -16.48
C CYS A 44 8.58 -5.85 -17.00
N LYS A 45 7.90 -7.00 -17.10
CA LYS A 45 6.50 -7.04 -17.51
C LYS A 45 5.58 -6.33 -16.52
N ASN A 46 6.02 -6.16 -15.28
CA ASN A 46 5.26 -5.45 -14.25
C ASN A 46 5.58 -3.95 -14.19
N PHE A 47 6.28 -3.42 -15.19
CA PHE A 47 6.63 -2.00 -15.22
C PHE A 47 5.38 -1.13 -15.08
N GLU A 48 5.42 -0.22 -14.10
CA GLU A 48 4.32 0.69 -13.75
C GLU A 48 3.03 0.00 -13.28
N LYS A 49 3.08 -1.30 -13.02
CA LYS A 49 1.92 -2.02 -12.47
C LYS A 49 2.06 -2.17 -10.97
N VAL A 50 0.94 -2.08 -10.26
CA VAL A 50 0.92 -2.35 -8.83
C VAL A 50 1.17 -3.84 -8.59
N VAL A 51 2.28 -4.14 -7.94
CA VAL A 51 2.69 -5.52 -7.65
C VAL A 51 2.25 -5.94 -6.26
N GLU A 52 2.31 -4.99 -5.33
CA GLU A 52 2.02 -5.26 -3.92
C GLU A 52 1.26 -4.07 -3.32
N THR A 53 0.39 -4.35 -2.36
CA THR A 53 -0.31 -3.32 -1.59
C THR A 53 -0.11 -3.60 -0.11
N THR A 54 0.30 -2.60 0.65
CA THR A 54 0.48 -2.71 2.09
C THR A 54 -0.54 -1.84 2.81
N LYS A 55 -0.98 -2.30 3.97
CA LYS A 55 -1.92 -1.58 4.82
C LYS A 55 -1.34 -1.57 6.23
N ILE A 56 -1.10 -0.37 6.75
CA ILE A 56 -0.47 -0.19 8.05
C ILE A 56 -1.47 0.50 8.97
N GLU A 57 -1.79 -0.12 10.10
CA GLU A 57 -2.65 0.48 11.11
C GLU A 57 -1.86 1.51 11.91
N LEU A 58 -2.41 2.72 12.02
CA LEU A 58 -1.80 3.78 12.81
C LEU A 58 -2.40 3.78 14.21
N PRO A 59 -1.59 4.00 15.25
CA PRO A 59 -2.12 4.13 16.61
C PRO A 59 -2.95 5.41 16.72
N LEU A 60 -4.14 5.26 17.28
CA LEU A 60 -4.98 6.39 17.68
C LEU A 60 -4.57 6.75 19.09
N GLY A 61 -3.74 7.75 19.16
CA GLY A 61 -3.25 8.11 20.47
C GLY A 61 -3.71 9.41 21.01
#